data_df5e0e6bf56b458e55427f2fdad4daf1
#
_entry.id   df5e0e6bf56b458e55427f2fdad4daf1
#
_cell.length_a   1.000
_cell.length_b   1.000
_cell.length_c   1.000
_cell.angle_alpha   90.00
_cell.angle_beta   90.00
_cell.angle_gamma   90.00
#
_symmetry.space_group_name_H-M   'P 1'
#
loop_
_entity.id
_entity.type
_entity.pdbx_description
1 polymer ?
#
loop_
_entity_poly.entity_id
_entity_poly.type
_entity_poly.pdbx_seq_one_letter_code
_entity_poly.pdbx_strand_id
1 'polypeptide(L)'
;MSLIEEILSIENLNEAIKRVKANKGASGIDKMSVDMLEPYFNEHRKEIIESIMNKAYRPKPVRRVYIPKSNGKLRPLGIPTVVDRVIQQAIAQRLISIYENIFSDFSYGFRPSRDCHTAMNKVLEYLNQGFEWVIDLDIEKYFDTVNHDKLISILREQVNDSHTVHLIRKFLQAGVMDNGLVSSTTIGVPQGGPLSPILSNIYLDKFDKELESRGLHFVRYADDCNIFVRTDVAAERVMKSVTSWLERKLFLKVSATKTKIVKPTDSNFLGFTFWQSTSGWQCKPQDNRKGKLIEKIKIILKRKHAVSRPLGDTFTKLNQVIKGWINYFKIGNMKTWIRDTFGPWLRHKVRVIIVKQWKKPKTIYDNLMKVNKAYNNGFTDEEIYSVANTRLGWYRQCGTKTVNYLISADLLSKPNKKRNRPGLVNPLSYYLK
;
A
#
# COMPACT_ATOMS: atom_id res chain seq x y z
N MET A 1 -18.83 2.44 32.24
CA MET A 1 -18.90 1.42 31.19
C MET A 1 -17.52 0.79 31.10
N SER A 2 -17.42 -0.52 31.16
CA SER A 2 -16.14 -1.23 30.98
C SER A 2 -15.69 -1.15 29.51
N LEU A 3 -14.40 -1.36 29.25
CA LEU A 3 -13.89 -1.29 27.85
C LEU A 3 -14.57 -2.35 26.97
N ILE A 4 -14.84 -3.54 27.49
CA ILE A 4 -15.54 -4.57 26.70
C ILE A 4 -16.97 -4.13 26.35
N GLU A 5 -17.69 -3.45 27.24
CA GLU A 5 -19.01 -2.90 26.95
C GLU A 5 -18.96 -1.82 25.87
N GLU A 6 -17.93 -0.96 25.89
CA GLU A 6 -17.71 0.03 24.83
C GLU A 6 -17.40 -0.63 23.50
N ILE A 7 -16.58 -1.69 23.49
CA ILE A 7 -16.26 -2.46 22.28
C ILE A 7 -17.53 -3.07 21.68
N LEU A 8 -18.40 -3.59 22.52
CA LEU A 8 -19.64 -4.29 22.13
C LEU A 8 -20.84 -3.36 21.98
N SER A 9 -20.67 -2.04 22.19
CA SER A 9 -21.75 -1.08 21.99
C SER A 9 -22.28 -1.12 20.55
N ILE A 10 -23.57 -0.80 20.41
CA ILE A 10 -24.27 -0.84 19.12
C ILE A 10 -23.57 0.07 18.11
N GLU A 11 -23.20 1.28 18.52
CA GLU A 11 -22.54 2.27 17.68
C GLU A 11 -21.19 1.76 17.18
N ASN A 12 -20.36 1.22 18.07
CA ASN A 12 -19.03 0.72 17.73
C ASN A 12 -19.08 -0.50 16.82
N LEU A 13 -20.01 -1.44 17.08
CA LEU A 13 -20.21 -2.61 16.23
C LEU A 13 -20.74 -2.23 14.83
N ASN A 14 -21.66 -1.29 14.74
CA ASN A 14 -22.18 -0.82 13.44
C ASN A 14 -21.08 -0.14 12.61
N GLU A 15 -20.22 0.68 13.23
CA GLU A 15 -19.06 1.27 12.55
C GLU A 15 -18.06 0.18 12.11
N ALA A 16 -17.83 -0.84 12.92
CA ALA A 16 -16.98 -1.97 12.57
C ALA A 16 -17.52 -2.74 11.36
N ILE A 17 -18.83 -3.03 11.34
CA ILE A 17 -19.51 -3.68 10.20
C ILE A 17 -19.34 -2.85 8.93
N LYS A 18 -19.57 -1.54 9.00
CA LYS A 18 -19.42 -0.62 7.88
C LYS A 18 -18.00 -0.65 7.30
N ARG A 19 -16.97 -0.62 8.15
CA ARG A 19 -15.56 -0.68 7.73
C ARG A 19 -15.20 -2.02 7.12
N VAL A 20 -15.65 -3.13 7.70
CA VAL A 20 -15.40 -4.48 7.15
C VAL A 20 -16.07 -4.64 5.79
N LYS A 21 -17.30 -4.14 5.61
CA LYS A 21 -18.00 -4.12 4.31
C LYS A 21 -17.27 -3.28 3.25
N ALA A 22 -16.81 -2.09 3.64
CA ALA A 22 -16.09 -1.20 2.72
C ALA A 22 -14.80 -1.82 2.15
N ASN A 23 -14.12 -2.66 2.93
CA ASN A 23 -12.88 -3.33 2.50
C ASN A 23 -13.10 -4.47 1.48
N LYS A 24 -14.32 -4.97 1.29
CA LYS A 24 -14.68 -6.03 0.33
C LYS A 24 -13.71 -7.23 0.36
N GLY A 25 -13.23 -7.59 1.56
CA GLY A 25 -12.22 -8.64 1.72
C GLY A 25 -12.76 -10.05 1.43
N ALA A 26 -11.87 -10.97 1.08
CA ALA A 26 -12.19 -12.36 0.82
C ALA A 26 -12.79 -13.08 2.05
N SER A 27 -13.56 -14.15 1.86
CA SER A 27 -14.14 -14.98 2.91
C SER A 27 -13.07 -15.74 3.73
N GLY A 28 -13.35 -15.99 5.00
CA GLY A 28 -12.56 -16.85 5.89
C GLY A 28 -12.71 -18.35 5.59
N ILE A 29 -12.50 -19.16 6.63
CA ILE A 29 -12.66 -20.63 6.55
C ILE A 29 -14.12 -21.07 6.40
N ASP A 30 -15.07 -20.27 6.88
CA ASP A 30 -16.52 -20.50 6.81
C ASP A 30 -17.13 -20.15 5.44
N LYS A 31 -16.33 -19.63 4.52
CA LYS A 31 -16.74 -19.19 3.17
C LYS A 31 -17.82 -18.10 3.16
N MET A 32 -18.18 -17.51 4.30
CA MET A 32 -19.13 -16.41 4.37
C MET A 32 -18.57 -15.19 3.63
N SER A 33 -19.36 -14.63 2.70
CA SER A 33 -18.99 -13.39 2.01
C SER A 33 -19.32 -12.16 2.85
N VAL A 34 -18.69 -11.03 2.51
CA VAL A 34 -18.96 -9.75 3.17
C VAL A 34 -20.41 -9.27 2.96
N ASP A 35 -21.03 -9.67 1.86
CA ASP A 35 -22.42 -9.29 1.55
C ASP A 35 -23.42 -9.99 2.48
N MET A 36 -23.07 -11.16 3.02
CA MET A 36 -23.89 -11.91 3.99
C MET A 36 -23.72 -11.41 5.44
N LEU A 37 -22.74 -10.53 5.68
CA LEU A 37 -22.36 -10.13 7.04
C LEU A 37 -23.50 -9.47 7.81
N GLU A 38 -24.15 -8.48 7.22
CA GLU A 38 -25.12 -7.64 7.94
C GLU A 38 -26.40 -8.41 8.34
N PRO A 39 -27.03 -9.18 7.44
CA PRO A 39 -28.15 -10.05 7.82
C PRO A 39 -27.76 -11.04 8.95
N TYR A 40 -26.62 -11.74 8.76
CA TYR A 40 -26.16 -12.71 9.74
C TYR A 40 -25.86 -12.08 11.10
N PHE A 41 -25.16 -10.94 11.13
CA PHE A 41 -24.79 -10.28 12.37
C PHE A 41 -26.00 -9.70 13.10
N ASN A 42 -27.02 -9.23 12.38
CA ASN A 42 -28.27 -8.73 12.97
C ASN A 42 -29.06 -9.86 13.65
N GLU A 43 -29.10 -11.03 13.04
CA GLU A 43 -29.78 -12.21 13.58
C GLU A 43 -29.06 -12.75 14.84
N HIS A 44 -27.72 -12.87 14.80
CA HIS A 44 -26.91 -13.53 15.82
C HIS A 44 -26.25 -12.56 16.82
N ARG A 45 -26.52 -11.25 16.73
CA ARG A 45 -25.84 -10.23 17.54
C ARG A 45 -25.88 -10.52 19.03
N LYS A 46 -27.05 -10.89 19.58
CA LYS A 46 -27.22 -11.17 21.02
C LYS A 46 -26.34 -12.34 21.44
N GLU A 47 -26.38 -13.43 20.72
CA GLU A 47 -25.60 -14.64 21.00
C GLU A 47 -24.09 -14.35 20.98
N ILE A 48 -23.62 -13.57 19.98
CA ILE A 48 -22.22 -13.18 19.87
C ILE A 48 -21.81 -12.34 21.08
N ILE A 49 -22.59 -11.33 21.45
CA ILE A 49 -22.30 -10.45 22.59
C ILE A 49 -22.29 -11.27 23.89
N GLU A 50 -23.31 -12.10 24.14
CA GLU A 50 -23.39 -12.95 25.33
C GLU A 50 -22.20 -13.92 25.40
N SER A 51 -21.83 -14.54 24.30
CA SER A 51 -20.67 -15.43 24.25
C SER A 51 -19.36 -14.73 24.60
N ILE A 52 -19.19 -13.46 24.18
CA ILE A 52 -18.00 -12.65 24.50
C ILE A 52 -18.06 -12.27 26.00
N MET A 53 -19.18 -11.78 26.50
CA MET A 53 -19.35 -11.39 27.91
C MET A 53 -19.14 -12.56 28.87
N ASN A 54 -19.53 -13.76 28.46
CA ASN A 54 -19.34 -14.99 29.23
C ASN A 54 -17.95 -15.64 29.00
N LYS A 55 -17.01 -14.98 28.24
CA LYS A 55 -15.70 -15.51 27.87
C LYS A 55 -15.74 -16.84 27.08
N ALA A 56 -16.90 -17.17 26.54
CA ALA A 56 -17.14 -18.39 25.77
C ALA A 56 -16.83 -18.25 24.29
N TYR A 57 -16.70 -17.02 23.77
CA TYR A 57 -16.39 -16.78 22.38
C TYR A 57 -15.06 -17.42 21.97
N ARG A 58 -15.08 -18.15 20.86
CA ARG A 58 -13.92 -18.82 20.29
C ARG A 58 -13.70 -18.34 18.85
N PRO A 59 -12.73 -17.45 18.60
CA PRO A 59 -12.36 -17.05 17.26
C PRO A 59 -12.01 -18.27 16.41
N LYS A 60 -12.43 -18.27 15.16
CA LYS A 60 -12.10 -19.35 14.23
C LYS A 60 -10.65 -19.20 13.70
N PRO A 61 -9.98 -20.30 13.34
CA PRO A 61 -8.66 -20.24 12.72
C PRO A 61 -8.68 -19.38 11.47
N VAL A 62 -7.59 -18.63 11.21
CA VAL A 62 -7.48 -17.83 10.01
C VAL A 62 -7.16 -18.72 8.79
N ARG A 63 -7.79 -18.46 7.65
CA ARG A 63 -7.49 -19.17 6.40
C ARG A 63 -6.18 -18.66 5.82
N ARG A 64 -5.20 -19.56 5.68
CA ARG A 64 -3.90 -19.25 5.07
C ARG A 64 -4.02 -19.04 3.58
N VAL A 65 -3.42 -17.96 3.08
CA VAL A 65 -3.20 -17.71 1.66
C VAL A 65 -1.79 -17.16 1.45
N TYR A 66 -1.23 -17.39 0.27
CA TYR A 66 0.13 -16.98 -0.05
C TYR A 66 0.12 -15.93 -1.15
N ILE A 67 0.75 -14.78 -0.89
CA ILE A 67 0.89 -13.70 -1.88
C ILE A 67 2.35 -13.63 -2.35
N PRO A 68 2.62 -13.64 -3.68
CA PRO A 68 3.97 -13.51 -4.20
C PRO A 68 4.62 -12.19 -3.81
N LYS A 69 5.84 -12.25 -3.25
CA LYS A 69 6.71 -11.10 -3.07
C LYS A 69 7.48 -10.80 -4.36
N SER A 70 8.03 -9.59 -4.48
CA SER A 70 8.81 -9.18 -5.65
C SER A 70 10.11 -9.97 -5.87
N ASN A 71 10.59 -10.69 -4.86
CA ASN A 71 11.77 -11.54 -4.91
C ASN A 71 11.45 -13.02 -5.15
N GLY A 72 10.22 -13.35 -5.59
CA GLY A 72 9.75 -14.71 -5.83
C GLY A 72 9.35 -15.49 -4.57
N LYS A 73 9.67 -15.01 -3.37
CA LYS A 73 9.21 -15.64 -2.11
C LYS A 73 7.72 -15.37 -1.89
N LEU A 74 7.06 -16.22 -1.13
CA LEU A 74 5.65 -16.07 -0.76
C LEU A 74 5.54 -15.34 0.59
N ARG A 75 4.53 -14.46 0.71
CA ARG A 75 4.10 -13.88 1.99
C ARG A 75 2.87 -14.63 2.46
N PRO A 76 2.91 -15.30 3.62
CA PRO A 76 1.73 -15.89 4.19
C PRO A 76 0.80 -14.80 4.74
N LEU A 77 -0.49 -14.87 4.42
CA LEU A 77 -1.54 -14.05 5.02
C LEU A 77 -2.57 -14.97 5.67
N GLY A 78 -3.16 -14.51 6.78
CA GLY A 78 -4.28 -15.17 7.44
C GLY A 78 -5.55 -14.36 7.22
N ILE A 79 -6.58 -14.98 6.64
CA ILE A 79 -7.89 -14.33 6.42
C ILE A 79 -8.83 -14.81 7.51
N PRO A 80 -9.21 -13.95 8.52
CA PRO A 80 -10.21 -14.29 9.52
C PRO A 80 -11.59 -14.41 8.90
N THR A 81 -12.53 -15.06 9.59
CA THR A 81 -13.94 -15.02 9.22
C THR A 81 -14.48 -13.60 9.22
N VAL A 82 -15.58 -13.37 8.52
CA VAL A 82 -16.13 -12.00 8.42
C VAL A 82 -16.63 -11.51 9.78
N VAL A 83 -17.19 -12.40 10.61
CA VAL A 83 -17.62 -12.10 11.98
C VAL A 83 -16.42 -11.76 12.87
N ASP A 84 -15.37 -12.59 12.83
CA ASP A 84 -14.14 -12.32 13.59
C ASP A 84 -13.52 -10.96 13.20
N ARG A 85 -13.58 -10.60 11.91
CA ARG A 85 -13.12 -9.28 11.46
C ARG A 85 -13.91 -8.12 12.06
N VAL A 86 -15.23 -8.27 12.25
CA VAL A 86 -16.04 -7.24 12.90
C VAL A 86 -15.62 -7.06 14.35
N ILE A 87 -15.46 -8.16 15.09
CA ILE A 87 -15.05 -8.11 16.50
C ILE A 87 -13.64 -7.53 16.62
N GLN A 88 -12.69 -7.98 15.78
CA GLN A 88 -11.34 -7.43 15.73
C GLN A 88 -11.34 -5.93 15.40
N GLN A 89 -12.18 -5.50 14.44
CA GLN A 89 -12.32 -4.10 14.08
C GLN A 89 -12.91 -3.26 15.22
N ALA A 90 -13.90 -3.78 15.93
CA ALA A 90 -14.50 -3.12 17.09
C ALA A 90 -13.49 -2.94 18.24
N ILE A 91 -12.68 -3.98 18.51
CA ILE A 91 -11.56 -3.87 19.47
C ILE A 91 -10.55 -2.83 19.01
N ALA A 92 -10.11 -2.90 17.75
CA ALA A 92 -9.10 -1.99 17.21
C ALA A 92 -9.52 -0.52 17.29
N GLN A 93 -10.78 -0.19 17.04
CA GLN A 93 -11.32 1.18 17.15
C GLN A 93 -11.14 1.75 18.55
N ARG A 94 -11.43 0.98 19.60
CA ARG A 94 -11.29 1.43 20.98
C ARG A 94 -9.82 1.47 21.42
N LEU A 95 -9.01 0.49 21.04
CA LEU A 95 -7.57 0.54 21.32
C LEU A 95 -6.90 1.72 20.64
N ILE A 96 -7.26 2.06 19.41
CA ILE A 96 -6.73 3.26 18.72
C ILE A 96 -7.03 4.52 19.55
N SER A 97 -8.25 4.68 20.07
CA SER A 97 -8.61 5.84 20.90
C SER A 97 -7.77 5.95 22.18
N ILE A 98 -7.41 4.82 22.78
CA ILE A 98 -6.57 4.79 24.00
C ILE A 98 -5.12 5.09 23.66
N TYR A 99 -4.58 4.44 22.64
CA TYR A 99 -3.13 4.44 22.39
C TYR A 99 -2.65 5.58 21.49
N GLU A 100 -3.53 6.26 20.73
CA GLU A 100 -3.11 7.34 19.82
C GLU A 100 -2.38 8.49 20.56
N ASN A 101 -2.78 8.80 21.78
CA ASN A 101 -2.14 9.80 22.63
C ASN A 101 -0.88 9.30 23.36
N ILE A 102 -0.61 7.99 23.31
CA ILE A 102 0.53 7.36 24.00
C ILE A 102 1.69 7.15 23.04
N PHE A 103 1.36 6.77 21.79
CA PHE A 103 2.35 6.44 20.78
C PHE A 103 3.31 7.59 20.47
N SER A 104 4.57 7.22 20.23
CA SER A 104 5.60 8.13 19.77
C SER A 104 5.16 8.95 18.55
N ASP A 105 5.55 10.23 18.52
CA ASP A 105 5.35 11.10 17.37
C ASP A 105 6.14 10.67 16.13
N PHE A 106 7.15 9.85 16.30
CA PHE A 106 8.01 9.33 15.22
C PHE A 106 7.54 7.98 14.68
N SER A 107 6.39 7.48 15.14
CA SER A 107 5.70 6.29 14.61
C SER A 107 4.55 6.69 13.68
N TYR A 108 4.57 6.23 12.44
CA TYR A 108 3.66 6.70 11.39
C TYR A 108 2.75 5.62 10.82
N GLY A 109 3.17 4.36 10.80
CA GLY A 109 2.43 3.28 10.17
C GLY A 109 1.14 2.93 10.90
N PHE A 110 0.05 2.70 10.17
CA PHE A 110 -1.25 2.22 10.70
C PHE A 110 -1.92 3.15 11.74
N ARG A 111 -1.60 4.42 11.73
CA ARG A 111 -2.17 5.41 12.65
C ARG A 111 -3.09 6.40 11.93
N PRO A 112 -4.15 6.90 12.58
CA PRO A 112 -5.00 7.96 12.04
C PRO A 112 -4.18 9.22 11.70
N SER A 113 -4.54 9.89 10.60
CA SER A 113 -3.93 11.16 10.18
C SER A 113 -2.41 11.11 9.94
N ARG A 114 -1.82 9.92 9.88
CA ARG A 114 -0.40 9.69 9.56
C ARG A 114 -0.29 8.79 8.34
N ASP A 115 0.65 9.09 7.46
CA ASP A 115 0.86 8.38 6.21
C ASP A 115 2.35 8.29 5.83
N CYS A 116 2.63 7.71 4.68
CA CYS A 116 4.00 7.61 4.20
C CYS A 116 4.59 8.98 3.86
N HIS A 117 3.78 9.98 3.51
CA HIS A 117 4.27 11.32 3.18
C HIS A 117 4.74 12.06 4.43
N THR A 118 3.98 12.00 5.52
CA THR A 118 4.36 12.60 6.80
C THR A 118 5.63 11.94 7.37
N ALA A 119 5.78 10.62 7.24
CA ALA A 119 6.99 9.90 7.60
C ALA A 119 8.19 10.36 6.76
N MET A 120 8.03 10.46 5.44
CA MET A 120 9.10 10.89 4.53
C MET A 120 9.52 12.35 4.76
N ASN A 121 8.58 13.24 5.06
CA ASN A 121 8.89 14.62 5.40
C ASN A 121 9.77 14.70 6.65
N LYS A 122 9.51 13.87 7.67
CA LYS A 122 10.35 13.80 8.87
C LYS A 122 11.75 13.25 8.55
N VAL A 123 11.86 12.26 7.66
CA VAL A 123 13.16 11.77 7.19
C VAL A 123 13.95 12.90 6.52
N LEU A 124 13.33 13.63 5.59
CA LEU A 124 13.98 14.74 4.88
C LEU A 124 14.38 15.87 5.86
N GLU A 125 13.59 16.13 6.89
CA GLU A 125 13.91 17.07 7.96
C GLU A 125 15.21 16.68 8.66
N TYR A 126 15.35 15.43 9.10
CA TYR A 126 16.57 14.94 9.75
C TYR A 126 17.79 15.01 8.84
N LEU A 127 17.65 14.61 7.58
CA LEU A 127 18.74 14.71 6.62
C LEU A 127 19.21 16.16 6.41
N ASN A 128 18.27 17.11 6.36
CA ASN A 128 18.59 18.55 6.26
C ASN A 128 19.18 19.14 7.56
N GLN A 129 19.00 18.49 8.71
CA GLN A 129 19.65 18.83 9.98
C GLN A 129 21.08 18.29 10.08
N GLY A 130 21.60 17.64 9.01
CA GLY A 130 22.99 17.15 8.95
C GLY A 130 23.21 15.78 9.56
N PHE A 131 22.17 14.94 9.63
CA PHE A 131 22.34 13.51 9.90
C PHE A 131 22.84 12.81 8.64
N GLU A 132 24.03 12.25 8.71
CA GLU A 132 24.75 11.72 7.54
C GLU A 132 24.73 10.20 7.42
N TRP A 133 24.28 9.51 8.46
CA TRP A 133 24.21 8.05 8.49
C TRP A 133 22.83 7.58 8.89
N VAL A 134 22.38 6.52 8.23
CA VAL A 134 21.09 5.89 8.45
C VAL A 134 21.30 4.42 8.81
N ILE A 135 20.70 4.01 9.90
CA ILE A 135 20.56 2.59 10.26
C ILE A 135 19.20 2.16 9.73
N ASP A 136 19.19 1.43 8.60
CA ASP A 136 18.00 0.76 8.08
C ASP A 136 17.77 -0.52 8.89
N LEU A 137 16.86 -0.50 9.86
CA LEU A 137 16.61 -1.62 10.76
C LEU A 137 15.42 -2.44 10.27
N ASP A 138 15.64 -3.73 10.00
CA ASP A 138 14.62 -4.71 9.58
C ASP A 138 14.49 -5.79 10.66
N ILE A 139 13.28 -5.98 11.20
CA ILE A 139 12.99 -7.02 12.18
C ILE A 139 12.66 -8.32 11.42
N GLU A 140 13.34 -9.42 11.78
CA GLU A 140 13.16 -10.69 11.10
C GLU A 140 11.76 -11.26 11.34
N LYS A 141 10.97 -11.40 10.27
CA LYS A 141 9.62 -12.01 10.31
C LYS A 141 8.75 -11.47 11.47
N TYR A 142 8.78 -10.17 11.69
CA TYR A 142 8.18 -9.51 12.84
C TYR A 142 6.82 -10.11 13.25
N PHE A 143 5.84 -10.14 12.34
CA PHE A 143 4.51 -10.64 12.65
C PHE A 143 4.48 -12.12 13.05
N ASP A 144 5.45 -12.91 12.63
CA ASP A 144 5.51 -14.34 12.94
C ASP A 144 6.23 -14.61 14.29
N THR A 145 6.90 -13.61 14.87
CA THR A 145 7.78 -13.77 16.03
C THR A 145 7.34 -13.04 17.30
N VAL A 146 6.26 -12.24 17.22
CA VAL A 146 5.72 -11.51 18.39
C VAL A 146 5.36 -12.48 19.51
N ASN A 147 5.93 -12.28 20.69
CA ASN A 147 5.64 -13.09 21.87
C ASN A 147 4.29 -12.69 22.47
N HIS A 148 3.35 -13.63 22.57
CA HIS A 148 1.99 -13.37 23.06
C HIS A 148 1.97 -12.87 24.52
N ASP A 149 2.73 -13.48 25.40
CA ASP A 149 2.72 -13.11 26.81
C ASP A 149 3.32 -11.72 27.03
N LYS A 150 4.39 -11.41 26.31
CA LYS A 150 4.97 -10.06 26.33
C LYS A 150 3.99 -9.01 25.77
N LEU A 151 3.31 -9.31 24.66
CA LEU A 151 2.30 -8.41 24.10
C LEU A 151 1.14 -8.18 25.09
N ILE A 152 0.64 -9.23 25.71
CA ILE A 152 -0.43 -9.14 26.70
C ILE A 152 0.04 -8.37 27.94
N SER A 153 1.29 -8.56 28.38
CA SER A 153 1.87 -7.77 29.47
C SER A 153 1.92 -6.27 29.16
N ILE A 154 2.37 -5.91 27.96
CA ILE A 154 2.39 -4.50 27.50
C ILE A 154 0.99 -3.93 27.40
N LEU A 155 0.05 -4.71 26.85
CA LEU A 155 -1.34 -4.28 26.70
C LEU A 155 -1.97 -3.94 28.06
N ARG A 156 -1.69 -4.76 29.09
CA ARG A 156 -2.21 -4.58 30.45
C ARG A 156 -1.73 -3.32 31.17
N GLU A 157 -0.69 -2.69 30.71
CA GLU A 157 -0.22 -1.41 31.27
C GLU A 157 -1.24 -0.28 31.07
N GLN A 158 -2.06 -0.37 30.02
CA GLN A 158 -3.07 0.63 29.67
C GLN A 158 -4.51 0.08 29.71
N VAL A 159 -4.66 -1.23 29.54
CA VAL A 159 -5.96 -1.91 29.45
C VAL A 159 -6.16 -2.77 30.68
N ASN A 160 -6.90 -2.23 31.67
CA ASN A 160 -7.22 -2.93 32.92
C ASN A 160 -8.44 -3.88 32.81
N ASP A 161 -9.08 -3.95 31.64
CA ASP A 161 -10.24 -4.81 31.41
C ASP A 161 -9.83 -6.24 31.07
N SER A 162 -10.03 -7.14 32.02
CA SER A 162 -9.68 -8.56 31.88
C SER A 162 -10.45 -9.27 30.78
N HIS A 163 -11.70 -8.86 30.46
CA HIS A 163 -12.50 -9.43 29.39
C HIS A 163 -11.92 -9.09 28.02
N THR A 164 -11.60 -7.84 27.80
CA THR A 164 -10.93 -7.37 26.55
C THR A 164 -9.59 -8.07 26.35
N VAL A 165 -8.76 -8.12 27.40
CA VAL A 165 -7.45 -8.79 27.32
C VAL A 165 -7.60 -10.28 27.02
N HIS A 166 -8.57 -10.96 27.65
CA HIS A 166 -8.87 -12.37 27.38
C HIS A 166 -9.29 -12.57 25.93
N LEU A 167 -10.19 -11.76 25.41
CA LEU A 167 -10.66 -11.84 24.02
C LEU A 167 -9.52 -11.64 23.02
N ILE A 168 -8.63 -10.64 23.25
CA ILE A 168 -7.45 -10.41 22.40
C ILE A 168 -6.54 -11.64 22.44
N ARG A 169 -6.27 -12.23 23.61
CA ARG A 169 -5.49 -13.46 23.73
C ARG A 169 -6.11 -14.61 22.91
N LYS A 170 -7.43 -14.76 22.93
CA LYS A 170 -8.12 -15.76 22.11
C LYS A 170 -7.92 -15.53 20.61
N PHE A 171 -7.91 -14.28 20.13
CA PHE A 171 -7.60 -13.98 18.75
C PHE A 171 -6.15 -14.30 18.37
N LEU A 172 -5.19 -14.07 19.25
CA LEU A 172 -3.80 -14.45 19.04
C LEU A 172 -3.60 -15.97 18.93
N GLN A 173 -4.40 -16.72 19.69
CA GLN A 173 -4.34 -18.19 19.79
C GLN A 173 -5.30 -18.92 18.84
N ALA A 174 -6.06 -18.19 18.01
CA ALA A 174 -7.10 -18.77 17.16
C ALA A 174 -6.61 -19.84 16.17
N GLY A 175 -5.32 -19.88 15.90
CA GLY A 175 -4.71 -20.83 14.99
C GLY A 175 -4.80 -20.45 13.53
N VAL A 176 -4.20 -21.27 12.71
CA VAL A 176 -4.12 -21.09 11.25
C VAL A 176 -4.57 -22.37 10.57
N MET A 177 -5.46 -22.26 9.61
CA MET A 177 -5.83 -23.34 8.70
C MET A 177 -5.07 -23.21 7.38
N ASP A 178 -4.20 -24.16 7.11
CA ASP A 178 -3.44 -24.27 5.86
C ASP A 178 -3.75 -25.62 5.20
N ASN A 179 -4.24 -25.59 3.97
CA ASN A 179 -4.62 -26.79 3.21
C ASN A 179 -5.54 -27.79 3.98
N GLY A 180 -6.46 -27.26 4.79
CA GLY A 180 -7.42 -28.07 5.55
C GLY A 180 -6.90 -28.55 6.94
N LEU A 181 -5.63 -28.32 7.26
CA LEU A 181 -5.04 -28.64 8.54
C LEU A 181 -5.02 -27.41 9.46
N VAL A 182 -5.50 -27.54 10.67
CA VAL A 182 -5.48 -26.49 11.69
C VAL A 182 -4.27 -26.68 12.59
N SER A 183 -3.45 -25.63 12.69
CA SER A 183 -2.33 -25.57 13.64
C SER A 183 -2.58 -24.47 14.66
N SER A 184 -2.31 -24.72 15.94
CA SER A 184 -2.37 -23.73 17.00
C SER A 184 -1.23 -22.71 16.84
N THR A 185 -1.47 -21.47 17.26
CA THR A 185 -0.45 -20.42 17.30
C THR A 185 -0.08 -20.10 18.74
N THR A 186 1.20 -20.26 19.08
CA THR A 186 1.76 -19.90 20.41
C THR A 186 2.57 -18.61 20.36
N ILE A 187 2.97 -18.19 19.18
CA ILE A 187 3.70 -16.97 18.88
C ILE A 187 3.17 -16.35 17.59
N GLY A 188 3.40 -15.06 17.42
CA GLY A 188 3.07 -14.31 16.21
C GLY A 188 1.67 -13.69 16.25
N VAL A 189 1.50 -12.68 15.40
CA VAL A 189 0.22 -12.00 15.18
C VAL A 189 -0.21 -12.27 13.74
N PRO A 190 -1.42 -12.83 13.50
CA PRO A 190 -1.86 -13.17 12.15
C PRO A 190 -1.86 -11.95 11.22
N GLN A 191 -1.13 -12.01 10.12
CA GLN A 191 -1.14 -10.94 9.11
C GLN A 191 -2.43 -10.99 8.32
N GLY A 192 -3.24 -9.92 8.38
CA GLY A 192 -4.46 -9.77 7.57
C GLY A 192 -5.75 -9.50 8.35
N GLY A 193 -5.74 -9.58 9.67
CA GLY A 193 -6.84 -9.15 10.53
C GLY A 193 -6.77 -7.66 10.87
N PRO A 194 -7.92 -7.00 11.13
CA PRO A 194 -7.98 -5.58 11.51
C PRO A 194 -7.27 -5.24 12.83
N LEU A 195 -7.13 -6.22 13.73
CA LEU A 195 -6.52 -6.04 15.04
C LEU A 195 -4.98 -6.03 14.98
N SER A 196 -4.39 -6.74 14.03
CA SER A 196 -2.93 -6.92 13.95
C SER A 196 -2.12 -5.63 13.84
N PRO A 197 -2.53 -4.60 13.06
CA PRO A 197 -1.81 -3.34 12.96
C PRO A 197 -1.68 -2.58 14.28
N ILE A 198 -2.76 -2.47 15.06
CA ILE A 198 -2.72 -1.76 16.35
C ILE A 198 -1.90 -2.54 17.39
N LEU A 199 -2.05 -3.87 17.45
CA LEU A 199 -1.23 -4.70 18.34
C LEU A 199 0.25 -4.61 17.99
N SER A 200 0.58 -4.52 16.72
CA SER A 200 1.95 -4.28 16.23
C SER A 200 2.51 -2.96 16.77
N ASN A 201 1.75 -1.88 16.67
CA ASN A 201 2.17 -0.59 17.19
C ASN A 201 2.30 -0.58 18.72
N ILE A 202 1.36 -1.21 19.43
CA ILE A 202 1.42 -1.34 20.92
C ILE A 202 2.70 -2.06 21.35
N TYR A 203 3.07 -3.14 20.64
CA TYR A 203 4.29 -3.88 20.94
C TYR A 203 5.57 -3.08 20.69
N LEU A 204 5.63 -2.39 19.54
CA LEU A 204 6.80 -1.61 19.12
C LEU A 204 6.87 -0.23 19.77
N ASP A 205 5.82 0.26 20.40
CA ASP A 205 5.87 1.52 21.17
C ASP A 205 6.92 1.47 22.28
N LYS A 206 7.15 0.31 22.90
CA LYS A 206 8.24 0.12 23.84
C LYS A 206 9.62 0.39 23.24
N PHE A 207 9.78 0.01 21.97
CA PHE A 207 11.00 0.31 21.24
C PHE A 207 11.12 1.80 20.89
N ASP A 208 10.01 2.42 20.46
CA ASP A 208 9.98 3.85 20.18
C ASP A 208 10.36 4.66 21.42
N LYS A 209 9.76 4.34 22.58
CA LYS A 209 10.07 4.99 23.86
C LYS A 209 11.53 4.79 24.31
N GLU A 210 12.10 3.63 24.03
CA GLU A 210 13.53 3.40 24.28
C GLU A 210 14.42 4.27 23.40
N LEU A 211 14.08 4.42 22.10
CA LEU A 211 14.82 5.31 21.20
C LEU A 211 14.70 6.78 21.63
N GLU A 212 13.50 7.22 22.03
CA GLU A 212 13.24 8.57 22.57
C GLU A 212 14.05 8.83 23.85
N SER A 213 14.06 7.88 24.79
CA SER A 213 14.77 8.02 26.07
C SER A 213 16.29 8.17 25.89
N ARG A 214 16.83 7.64 24.77
CA ARG A 214 18.23 7.79 24.38
C ARG A 214 18.53 9.06 23.57
N GLY A 215 17.52 9.88 23.28
CA GLY A 215 17.65 11.05 22.42
C GLY A 215 17.96 10.71 20.96
N LEU A 216 17.61 9.50 20.48
CA LEU A 216 17.86 9.07 19.12
C LEU A 216 16.79 9.61 18.17
N HIS A 217 17.23 10.05 17.00
CA HIS A 217 16.34 10.49 15.92
C HIS A 217 15.96 9.29 15.06
N PHE A 218 14.68 9.04 14.91
CA PHE A 218 14.19 7.89 14.13
C PHE A 218 12.86 8.18 13.46
N VAL A 219 12.54 7.36 12.48
CA VAL A 219 11.23 7.31 11.83
C VAL A 219 10.85 5.84 11.67
N ARG A 220 9.73 5.46 12.29
CA ARG A 220 9.20 4.11 12.17
C ARG A 220 7.88 4.08 11.37
N TYR A 221 7.78 3.16 10.44
CA TYR A 221 6.56 2.87 9.71
C TYR A 221 6.24 1.37 9.79
N ALA A 222 5.34 0.97 10.68
CA ALA A 222 5.09 -0.43 11.06
C ALA A 222 6.36 -1.08 11.63
N ASP A 223 6.86 -2.14 10.97
CA ASP A 223 8.09 -2.86 11.32
C ASP A 223 9.36 -2.27 10.68
N ASP A 224 9.23 -1.39 9.69
CA ASP A 224 10.37 -0.67 9.08
C ASP A 224 10.78 0.52 9.95
N CYS A 225 12.03 0.60 10.39
CA CYS A 225 12.55 1.68 11.21
C CYS A 225 13.90 2.19 10.69
N ASN A 226 13.99 3.51 10.49
CA ASN A 226 15.24 4.20 10.17
C ASN A 226 15.67 5.04 11.36
N ILE A 227 16.93 4.85 11.81
CA ILE A 227 17.54 5.65 12.87
C ILE A 227 18.64 6.51 12.25
N PHE A 228 18.68 7.79 12.61
CA PHE A 228 19.56 8.79 12.01
C PHE A 228 20.64 9.20 12.99
N VAL A 229 21.90 9.17 12.56
CA VAL A 229 23.07 9.54 13.37
C VAL A 229 24.05 10.36 12.54
N ARG A 230 24.99 11.07 13.23
CA ARG A 230 25.91 11.98 12.54
C ARG A 230 27.19 11.30 12.04
N THR A 231 27.63 10.23 12.70
CA THR A 231 28.90 9.55 12.39
C THR A 231 28.68 8.03 12.23
N ASP A 232 29.55 7.38 11.50
CA ASP A 232 29.61 5.92 11.31
C ASP A 232 29.86 5.19 12.63
N VAL A 233 30.80 5.66 13.44
CA VAL A 233 31.10 5.10 14.76
C VAL A 233 29.87 5.14 15.67
N ALA A 234 29.11 6.23 15.63
CA ALA A 234 27.85 6.33 16.36
C ALA A 234 26.81 5.34 15.81
N ALA A 235 26.75 5.14 14.48
CA ALA A 235 25.83 4.20 13.85
C ALA A 235 26.11 2.75 14.30
N GLU A 236 27.35 2.33 14.30
CA GLU A 236 27.75 0.98 14.74
C GLU A 236 27.40 0.74 16.22
N ARG A 237 27.72 1.71 17.08
CA ARG A 237 27.40 1.63 18.51
C ARG A 237 25.90 1.58 18.77
N VAL A 238 25.12 2.43 18.09
CA VAL A 238 23.66 2.46 18.22
C VAL A 238 23.07 1.16 17.70
N MET A 239 23.46 0.70 16.51
CA MET A 239 22.96 -0.54 15.94
C MET A 239 23.18 -1.73 16.87
N LYS A 240 24.40 -1.90 17.41
CA LYS A 240 24.73 -2.97 18.36
C LYS A 240 23.86 -2.91 19.62
N SER A 241 23.71 -1.72 20.21
CA SER A 241 22.98 -1.54 21.46
C SER A 241 21.47 -1.71 21.28
N VAL A 242 20.91 -1.22 20.16
CA VAL A 242 19.49 -1.34 19.79
C VAL A 242 19.14 -2.80 19.48
N THR A 243 19.96 -3.49 18.70
CA THR A 243 19.78 -4.92 18.40
C THR A 243 19.72 -5.73 19.70
N SER A 244 20.70 -5.56 20.57
CA SER A 244 20.75 -6.27 21.85
C SER A 244 19.54 -5.94 22.76
N TRP A 245 19.02 -4.73 22.69
CA TRP A 245 17.83 -4.35 23.44
C TRP A 245 16.57 -5.02 22.90
N LEU A 246 16.34 -5.01 21.57
CA LEU A 246 15.22 -5.66 20.91
C LEU A 246 15.16 -7.16 21.23
N GLU A 247 16.31 -7.84 21.15
CA GLU A 247 16.41 -9.27 21.44
C GLU A 247 16.10 -9.61 22.89
N ARG A 248 16.66 -8.81 23.83
CA ARG A 248 16.50 -9.09 25.27
C ARG A 248 15.17 -8.61 25.85
N LYS A 249 14.63 -7.50 25.39
CA LYS A 249 13.43 -6.86 25.98
C LYS A 249 12.14 -7.19 25.25
N LEU A 250 12.20 -7.33 23.92
CA LEU A 250 11.03 -7.64 23.09
C LEU A 250 11.10 -9.03 22.44
N PHE A 251 12.16 -9.80 22.64
CA PHE A 251 12.35 -11.12 22.03
C PHE A 251 12.24 -11.12 20.50
N LEU A 252 12.61 -9.98 19.88
CA LEU A 252 12.60 -9.78 18.44
C LEU A 252 14.01 -9.87 17.88
N LYS A 253 14.19 -10.69 16.85
CA LYS A 253 15.46 -10.80 16.15
C LYS A 253 15.59 -9.75 15.05
N VAL A 254 16.74 -9.12 14.98
CA VAL A 254 17.09 -8.19 13.90
C VAL A 254 17.67 -8.98 12.74
N SER A 255 17.23 -8.67 11.52
CA SER A 255 17.70 -9.34 10.31
C SER A 255 19.13 -8.92 9.98
N ALA A 256 20.11 -9.80 10.18
CA ALA A 256 21.50 -9.53 9.86
C ALA A 256 21.77 -9.29 8.36
N THR A 257 20.89 -9.81 7.48
CA THR A 257 21.05 -9.67 6.02
C THR A 257 20.43 -8.42 5.44
N LYS A 258 19.47 -7.81 6.13
CA LYS A 258 18.73 -6.65 5.63
C LYS A 258 19.03 -5.37 6.42
N THR A 259 19.31 -5.51 7.71
CA THR A 259 19.73 -4.37 8.54
C THR A 259 21.12 -3.91 8.10
N LYS A 260 21.28 -2.62 7.89
CA LYS A 260 22.52 -2.06 7.38
C LYS A 260 22.71 -0.62 7.84
N ILE A 261 23.97 -0.23 7.95
CA ILE A 261 24.40 1.15 8.15
C ILE A 261 24.80 1.70 6.79
N VAL A 262 24.17 2.77 6.35
CA VAL A 262 24.41 3.33 5.01
C VAL A 262 24.39 4.85 5.03
N LYS A 263 24.97 5.46 3.99
CA LYS A 263 24.72 6.87 3.69
C LYS A 263 23.27 7.04 3.20
N PRO A 264 22.63 8.21 3.38
CA PRO A 264 21.26 8.44 2.96
C PRO A 264 20.99 8.10 1.49
N THR A 265 21.96 8.32 0.60
CA THR A 265 21.86 7.99 -0.83
C THR A 265 21.63 6.50 -1.12
N ASP A 266 22.11 5.63 -0.23
CA ASP A 266 22.02 4.17 -0.32
C ASP A 266 20.89 3.59 0.53
N SER A 267 20.24 4.43 1.35
CA SER A 267 19.07 4.04 2.14
C SER A 267 17.82 3.96 1.26
N ASN A 268 16.95 3.04 1.64
CA ASN A 268 15.68 2.79 0.96
C ASN A 268 14.55 2.71 1.99
N PHE A 269 13.73 3.74 2.06
CA PHE A 269 12.60 3.76 2.99
C PHE A 269 11.27 3.94 2.26
N LEU A 270 10.29 3.10 2.56
CA LEU A 270 8.94 3.12 1.97
C LEU A 270 8.89 3.13 0.42
N GLY A 271 9.95 2.66 -0.22
CA GLY A 271 10.07 2.65 -1.68
C GLY A 271 10.63 3.92 -2.29
N PHE A 272 11.13 4.82 -1.47
CA PHE A 272 11.88 6.01 -1.87
C PHE A 272 13.39 5.82 -1.69
N THR A 273 14.17 6.58 -2.44
CA THR A 273 15.60 6.83 -2.26
C THR A 273 15.82 8.31 -2.08
N PHE A 274 16.97 8.68 -1.52
CA PHE A 274 17.30 10.07 -1.23
C PHE A 274 18.44 10.56 -2.11
N TRP A 275 18.50 11.84 -2.35
CA TRP A 275 19.58 12.50 -3.04
C TRP A 275 19.71 13.95 -2.58
N GLN A 276 20.91 14.47 -2.61
CA GLN A 276 21.18 15.85 -2.22
C GLN A 276 21.14 16.76 -3.46
N SER A 277 20.31 17.79 -3.39
CA SER A 277 20.25 18.86 -4.39
C SER A 277 20.88 20.14 -3.86
N THR A 278 21.00 21.17 -4.69
CA THR A 278 21.42 22.51 -4.28
C THR A 278 20.48 23.14 -3.24
N SER A 279 19.22 22.73 -3.20
CA SER A 279 18.21 23.21 -2.26
C SER A 279 18.01 22.29 -1.02
N GLY A 280 18.90 21.32 -0.82
CA GLY A 280 18.83 20.36 0.27
C GLY A 280 18.45 18.94 -0.17
N TRP A 281 18.18 18.08 0.82
CA TRP A 281 17.83 16.70 0.59
C TRP A 281 16.42 16.55 0.01
N GLN A 282 16.31 15.69 -0.97
CA GLN A 282 15.07 15.33 -1.66
C GLN A 282 14.92 13.81 -1.75
N CYS A 283 13.68 13.33 -1.94
CA CYS A 283 13.42 11.94 -2.24
C CYS A 283 12.92 11.74 -3.67
N LYS A 284 13.04 10.52 -4.17
CA LYS A 284 12.50 10.07 -5.45
C LYS A 284 12.07 8.61 -5.37
N PRO A 285 11.09 8.16 -6.19
CA PRO A 285 10.76 6.74 -6.25
C PRO A 285 11.97 5.91 -6.68
N GLN A 286 12.16 4.77 -6.04
CA GLN A 286 13.16 3.77 -6.46
C GLN A 286 12.90 3.33 -7.90
N ASP A 287 13.96 3.03 -8.66
CA ASP A 287 13.82 2.63 -10.06
C ASP A 287 13.05 1.31 -10.23
N ASN A 288 13.19 0.39 -9.28
CA ASN A 288 12.39 -0.83 -9.25
C ASN A 288 10.88 -0.55 -9.11
N ARG A 289 10.48 0.55 -8.44
CA ARG A 289 9.06 0.96 -8.31
C ARG A 289 8.52 1.54 -9.61
N LYS A 290 9.36 2.32 -10.33
CA LYS A 290 9.05 2.79 -11.69
C LYS A 290 8.91 1.59 -12.65
N GLY A 291 9.85 0.64 -12.58
CA GLY A 291 9.79 -0.60 -13.36
C GLY A 291 8.49 -1.38 -13.13
N LYS A 292 8.07 -1.57 -11.88
CA LYS A 292 6.81 -2.24 -11.53
C LYS A 292 5.57 -1.51 -12.07
N LEU A 293 5.56 -0.18 -12.08
CA LEU A 293 4.48 0.58 -12.70
C LEU A 293 4.41 0.28 -14.20
N ILE A 294 5.55 0.35 -14.89
CA ILE A 294 5.65 0.06 -16.33
C ILE A 294 5.15 -1.36 -16.62
N GLU A 295 5.55 -2.36 -15.85
CA GLU A 295 5.12 -3.75 -16.04
C GLU A 295 3.59 -3.91 -15.84
N LYS A 296 3.01 -3.31 -14.81
CA LYS A 296 1.55 -3.31 -14.62
C LYS A 296 0.82 -2.70 -15.83
N ILE A 297 1.33 -1.59 -16.34
CA ILE A 297 0.75 -0.93 -17.53
C ILE A 297 0.92 -1.80 -18.78
N LYS A 298 2.07 -2.45 -18.97
CA LYS A 298 2.30 -3.39 -20.08
C LYS A 298 1.28 -4.54 -20.05
N ILE A 299 0.96 -5.08 -18.88
CA ILE A 299 -0.06 -6.13 -18.72
C ILE A 299 -1.44 -5.63 -19.18
N ILE A 300 -1.84 -4.41 -18.74
CA ILE A 300 -3.13 -3.81 -19.16
C ILE A 300 -3.16 -3.58 -20.67
N LEU A 301 -2.04 -3.11 -21.25
CA LEU A 301 -1.88 -2.79 -22.67
C LEU A 301 -1.41 -3.99 -23.50
N LYS A 302 -1.44 -5.22 -22.96
CA LYS A 302 -1.10 -6.42 -23.75
C LYS A 302 -2.04 -6.50 -24.95
N ARG A 303 -1.47 -6.45 -26.17
CA ARG A 303 -2.22 -6.30 -27.43
C ARG A 303 -3.39 -7.28 -27.59
N LYS A 304 -3.18 -8.56 -27.23
CA LYS A 304 -4.21 -9.60 -27.31
C LYS A 304 -5.50 -9.21 -26.57
N HIS A 305 -5.40 -8.50 -25.46
CA HIS A 305 -6.54 -8.15 -24.61
C HIS A 305 -6.99 -6.69 -24.78
N ALA A 306 -6.05 -5.76 -24.97
CA ALA A 306 -6.37 -4.33 -25.03
C ALA A 306 -7.04 -3.93 -26.35
N VAL A 307 -6.74 -4.65 -27.45
CA VAL A 307 -7.35 -4.38 -28.77
C VAL A 307 -8.80 -4.88 -28.85
N SER A 308 -9.12 -6.00 -28.20
CA SER A 308 -10.48 -6.57 -28.18
C SER A 308 -11.41 -5.94 -27.14
N ARG A 309 -10.85 -5.15 -26.19
CA ARG A 309 -11.60 -4.50 -25.11
C ARG A 309 -12.00 -3.08 -25.52
N PRO A 310 -13.17 -2.57 -25.04
CA PRO A 310 -13.50 -1.15 -25.16
C PRO A 310 -12.38 -0.25 -24.60
N LEU A 311 -12.06 0.82 -25.32
CA LEU A 311 -10.98 1.74 -24.92
C LEU A 311 -11.29 2.42 -23.57
N GLY A 312 -12.59 2.61 -23.25
CA GLY A 312 -13.05 3.14 -21.97
C GLY A 312 -12.60 2.31 -20.78
N ASP A 313 -12.77 1.01 -20.85
CA ASP A 313 -12.35 0.06 -19.79
C ASP A 313 -10.82 0.07 -19.61
N THR A 314 -10.12 0.15 -20.75
CA THR A 314 -8.65 0.24 -20.74
C THR A 314 -8.19 1.51 -20.06
N PHE A 315 -8.81 2.67 -20.37
CA PHE A 315 -8.47 3.96 -19.74
C PHE A 315 -8.82 3.97 -18.26
N THR A 316 -9.96 3.41 -17.87
CA THR A 316 -10.34 3.29 -16.46
C THR A 316 -9.27 2.54 -15.65
N LYS A 317 -8.84 1.38 -16.13
CA LYS A 317 -7.79 0.59 -15.48
C LYS A 317 -6.44 1.29 -15.44
N LEU A 318 -6.04 1.93 -16.54
CA LEU A 318 -4.82 2.73 -16.59
C LEU A 318 -4.87 3.88 -15.60
N ASN A 319 -5.97 4.63 -15.56
CA ASN A 319 -6.13 5.76 -14.67
C ASN A 319 -6.05 5.36 -13.20
N GLN A 320 -6.67 4.24 -12.81
CA GLN A 320 -6.58 3.71 -11.45
C GLN A 320 -5.12 3.42 -11.05
N VAL A 321 -4.39 2.71 -11.90
CA VAL A 321 -2.98 2.34 -11.63
C VAL A 321 -2.09 3.57 -11.60
N ILE A 322 -2.22 4.49 -12.56
CA ILE A 322 -1.37 5.67 -12.68
C ILE A 322 -1.64 6.65 -11.54
N LYS A 323 -2.90 6.96 -11.27
CA LYS A 323 -3.27 7.88 -10.18
C LYS A 323 -2.83 7.32 -8.82
N GLY A 324 -3.10 6.05 -8.54
CA GLY A 324 -2.69 5.43 -7.27
C GLY A 324 -1.17 5.47 -7.07
N TRP A 325 -0.40 5.20 -8.14
CA TRP A 325 1.06 5.26 -8.06
C TRP A 325 1.58 6.69 -7.89
N ILE A 326 1.06 7.66 -8.65
CA ILE A 326 1.46 9.07 -8.53
C ILE A 326 1.09 9.61 -7.14
N ASN A 327 -0.11 9.34 -6.63
CA ASN A 327 -0.52 9.78 -5.30
C ASN A 327 0.41 9.26 -4.21
N TYR A 328 0.84 8.00 -4.29
CA TYR A 328 1.78 7.43 -3.32
C TYR A 328 3.16 8.09 -3.37
N PHE A 329 3.68 8.35 -4.58
CA PHE A 329 5.03 8.90 -4.76
C PHE A 329 5.06 10.42 -4.96
N LYS A 330 3.96 11.14 -4.74
CA LYS A 330 3.76 12.55 -5.06
C LYS A 330 4.80 13.49 -4.44
N ILE A 331 5.26 13.20 -3.22
CA ILE A 331 6.29 13.98 -2.54
C ILE A 331 7.70 13.83 -3.17
N GLY A 332 7.89 12.76 -3.93
CA GLY A 332 9.18 12.47 -4.57
C GLY A 332 9.37 13.27 -5.86
N ASN A 333 10.58 13.74 -6.10
CA ASN A 333 10.93 14.44 -7.34
C ASN A 333 10.95 13.45 -8.52
N MET A 334 9.97 13.56 -9.41
CA MET A 334 9.84 12.71 -10.60
C MET A 334 9.37 13.47 -11.84
N LYS A 335 9.39 14.81 -11.80
CA LYS A 335 8.92 15.69 -12.89
C LYS A 335 9.58 15.37 -14.23
N THR A 336 10.91 15.30 -14.26
CA THR A 336 11.68 15.01 -15.46
C THR A 336 11.39 13.62 -16.02
N TRP A 337 11.37 12.60 -15.16
CA TRP A 337 11.05 11.24 -15.57
C TRP A 337 9.63 11.12 -16.16
N ILE A 338 8.64 11.75 -15.54
CA ILE A 338 7.26 11.73 -16.05
C ILE A 338 7.17 12.48 -17.38
N ARG A 339 7.82 13.65 -17.52
CA ARG A 339 7.76 14.49 -18.71
C ARG A 339 8.45 13.83 -19.90
N ASP A 340 9.67 13.33 -19.71
CA ASP A 340 10.56 12.94 -20.80
C ASP A 340 10.56 11.44 -21.11
N THR A 341 10.18 10.60 -20.13
CA THR A 341 10.24 9.15 -20.30
C THR A 341 8.86 8.50 -20.20
N PHE A 342 8.21 8.61 -19.06
CA PHE A 342 6.98 7.85 -18.78
C PHE A 342 5.79 8.34 -19.59
N GLY A 343 5.55 9.64 -19.65
CA GLY A 343 4.41 10.23 -20.38
C GLY A 343 4.45 9.94 -21.89
N PRO A 344 5.56 10.22 -22.59
CA PRO A 344 5.73 9.89 -24.00
C PRO A 344 5.56 8.39 -24.28
N TRP A 345 6.19 7.53 -23.47
CA TRP A 345 6.09 6.07 -23.59
C TRP A 345 4.63 5.60 -23.43
N LEU A 346 3.91 6.06 -22.41
CA LEU A 346 2.52 5.71 -22.17
C LEU A 346 1.63 6.09 -23.38
N ARG A 347 1.73 7.33 -23.83
CA ARG A 347 0.95 7.82 -24.97
C ARG A 347 1.24 7.01 -26.24
N HIS A 348 2.50 6.71 -26.50
CA HIS A 348 2.87 5.88 -27.65
C HIS A 348 2.22 4.49 -27.58
N LYS A 349 2.29 3.81 -26.44
CA LYS A 349 1.64 2.50 -26.24
C LYS A 349 0.13 2.55 -26.44
N VAL A 350 -0.51 3.59 -25.94
CA VAL A 350 -1.95 3.80 -26.09
C VAL A 350 -2.34 4.06 -27.54
N ARG A 351 -1.56 4.89 -28.26
CA ARG A 351 -1.76 5.12 -29.70
C ARG A 351 -1.70 3.82 -30.49
N VAL A 352 -0.76 2.94 -30.20
CA VAL A 352 -0.64 1.63 -30.84
C VAL A 352 -1.92 0.80 -30.65
N ILE A 353 -2.54 0.83 -29.48
CA ILE A 353 -3.82 0.13 -29.25
C ILE A 353 -4.93 0.77 -30.07
N ILE A 354 -5.05 2.10 -30.07
CA ILE A 354 -6.09 2.84 -30.80
C ILE A 354 -6.01 2.54 -32.30
N VAL A 355 -4.82 2.74 -32.92
CA VAL A 355 -4.61 2.53 -34.34
C VAL A 355 -4.84 1.05 -34.72
N LYS A 356 -4.43 0.13 -33.87
CA LYS A 356 -4.69 -1.30 -34.09
C LYS A 356 -6.18 -1.67 -33.97
N GLN A 357 -6.97 -0.98 -33.15
CA GLN A 357 -8.43 -1.14 -33.11
C GLN A 357 -9.10 -0.67 -34.42
N TRP A 358 -8.53 0.34 -35.08
CA TRP A 358 -9.04 0.82 -36.37
C TRP A 358 -8.77 -0.15 -37.53
N LYS A 359 -7.78 -1.02 -37.42
CA LYS A 359 -7.42 -2.15 -38.32
C LYS A 359 -7.06 -1.77 -39.76
N LYS A 360 -8.03 -1.23 -40.52
CA LYS A 360 -7.92 -1.00 -41.98
C LYS A 360 -7.32 0.37 -42.26
N PRO A 361 -6.44 0.52 -43.27
CA PRO A 361 -5.87 1.81 -43.65
C PRO A 361 -6.93 2.90 -43.88
N LYS A 362 -8.03 2.58 -44.56
CA LYS A 362 -9.14 3.50 -44.76
C LYS A 362 -9.73 4.00 -43.44
N THR A 363 -9.95 3.10 -42.46
CA THR A 363 -10.49 3.50 -41.12
C THR A 363 -9.51 4.34 -40.35
N ILE A 364 -8.19 4.07 -40.49
CA ILE A 364 -7.13 4.88 -39.88
C ILE A 364 -7.16 6.28 -40.50
N TYR A 365 -7.14 6.36 -41.82
CA TYR A 365 -7.23 7.61 -42.58
C TYR A 365 -8.45 8.42 -42.17
N ASP A 366 -9.66 7.85 -42.24
CA ASP A 366 -10.91 8.53 -41.92
C ASP A 366 -10.92 9.07 -40.47
N ASN A 367 -10.40 8.32 -39.51
CA ASN A 367 -10.35 8.76 -38.12
C ASN A 367 -9.29 9.88 -37.90
N LEU A 368 -8.14 9.77 -38.54
CA LEU A 368 -7.12 10.83 -38.47
C LEU A 368 -7.61 12.12 -39.16
N MET A 369 -8.26 12.02 -40.32
CA MET A 369 -8.86 13.15 -41.00
C MET A 369 -9.96 13.84 -40.18
N LYS A 370 -10.81 13.06 -39.50
CA LYS A 370 -11.81 13.62 -38.57
C LYS A 370 -11.18 14.43 -37.47
N VAL A 371 -10.08 13.93 -36.87
CA VAL A 371 -9.33 14.66 -35.83
C VAL A 371 -8.67 15.89 -36.43
N ASN A 372 -8.03 15.79 -37.61
CA ASN A 372 -7.38 16.90 -38.30
C ASN A 372 -8.35 18.06 -38.53
N LYS A 373 -9.51 17.77 -39.10
CA LYS A 373 -10.58 18.76 -39.35
C LYS A 373 -11.16 19.33 -38.06
N ALA A 374 -11.45 18.50 -37.06
CA ALA A 374 -12.07 18.91 -35.80
C ALA A 374 -11.20 19.87 -34.97
N TYR A 375 -9.89 19.81 -35.12
CA TYR A 375 -8.92 20.61 -34.37
C TYR A 375 -8.10 21.57 -35.24
N ASN A 376 -8.39 21.65 -36.56
CA ASN A 376 -7.67 22.48 -37.54
C ASN A 376 -6.15 22.35 -37.43
N ASN A 377 -5.66 21.09 -37.45
CA ASN A 377 -4.25 20.78 -37.18
C ASN A 377 -3.29 21.06 -38.36
N GLY A 378 -3.81 21.41 -39.55
CA GLY A 378 -3.02 21.82 -40.71
C GLY A 378 -2.29 20.71 -41.48
N PHE A 379 -2.51 19.43 -41.19
CA PHE A 379 -1.95 18.33 -41.98
C PHE A 379 -2.65 18.19 -43.31
N THR A 380 -1.89 17.94 -44.37
CA THR A 380 -2.41 17.71 -45.71
C THR A 380 -3.05 16.32 -45.81
N ASP A 381 -3.91 16.14 -46.82
CA ASP A 381 -4.54 14.85 -47.13
C ASP A 381 -3.46 13.78 -47.44
N GLU A 382 -2.44 14.15 -48.21
CA GLU A 382 -1.33 13.26 -48.58
C GLU A 382 -0.51 12.78 -47.37
N GLU A 383 -0.23 13.66 -46.40
CA GLU A 383 0.50 13.30 -45.19
C GLU A 383 -0.29 12.26 -44.37
N ILE A 384 -1.59 12.46 -44.22
CA ILE A 384 -2.46 11.54 -43.46
C ILE A 384 -2.64 10.22 -44.23
N TYR A 385 -2.79 10.31 -45.58
CA TYR A 385 -2.93 9.13 -46.41
C TYR A 385 -1.65 8.28 -46.39
N SER A 386 -0.48 8.89 -46.52
CA SER A 386 0.83 8.22 -46.43
C SER A 386 1.00 7.47 -45.09
N VAL A 387 0.66 8.11 -43.99
CA VAL A 387 0.77 7.50 -42.65
C VAL A 387 -0.24 6.36 -42.49
N ALA A 388 -1.48 6.53 -42.96
CA ALA A 388 -2.50 5.50 -42.85
C ALA A 388 -2.17 4.23 -43.64
N ASN A 389 -1.49 4.36 -44.79
CA ASN A 389 -1.13 3.27 -45.68
C ASN A 389 0.31 2.73 -45.47
N THR A 390 1.02 3.20 -44.42
CA THR A 390 2.40 2.77 -44.17
C THR A 390 2.48 1.26 -43.88
N ARG A 391 3.49 0.59 -44.41
CA ARG A 391 3.83 -0.82 -44.17
C ARG A 391 4.78 -1.05 -43.01
N LEU A 392 5.16 0.01 -42.26
CA LEU A 392 6.16 -0.05 -41.19
C LEU A 392 5.68 -0.77 -39.93
N GLY A 393 4.43 -1.22 -39.87
CA GLY A 393 3.80 -1.84 -38.69
C GLY A 393 3.34 -0.80 -37.63
N TRP A 394 2.37 -1.20 -36.85
CA TRP A 394 1.62 -0.35 -35.90
C TRP A 394 2.51 0.49 -34.94
N TYR A 395 3.61 -0.08 -34.49
CA TYR A 395 4.50 0.60 -33.55
C TYR A 395 5.19 1.79 -34.21
N ARG A 396 5.83 1.60 -35.37
CA ARG A 396 6.51 2.66 -36.10
C ARG A 396 5.52 3.71 -36.64
N GLN A 397 4.37 3.28 -37.13
CA GLN A 397 3.29 4.16 -37.58
C GLN A 397 2.86 5.14 -36.48
N CYS A 398 2.70 4.66 -35.23
CA CYS A 398 2.35 5.49 -34.09
C CYS A 398 3.47 6.38 -33.59
N GLY A 399 4.71 6.20 -34.07
CA GLY A 399 5.86 7.04 -33.80
C GLY A 399 5.99 8.24 -34.77
N THR A 400 5.21 8.30 -35.84
CA THR A 400 5.28 9.42 -36.82
C THR A 400 4.80 10.73 -36.19
N LYS A 401 5.33 11.85 -36.70
CA LYS A 401 4.95 13.21 -36.28
C LYS A 401 3.43 13.40 -36.39
N THR A 402 2.85 13.02 -37.50
CA THR A 402 1.41 13.14 -37.80
C THR A 402 0.53 12.43 -36.75
N VAL A 403 0.80 11.14 -36.45
CA VAL A 403 0.02 10.40 -35.44
C VAL A 403 0.26 10.94 -34.04
N ASN A 404 1.50 11.34 -33.73
CA ASN A 404 1.81 11.92 -32.42
C ASN A 404 1.07 13.22 -32.17
N TYR A 405 0.93 14.04 -33.20
CA TYR A 405 0.25 15.33 -33.13
C TYR A 405 -1.26 15.16 -33.11
N LEU A 406 -1.82 14.41 -34.06
CA LEU A 406 -3.27 14.20 -34.18
C LEU A 406 -3.85 13.45 -32.97
N ILE A 407 -3.17 12.41 -32.48
CA ILE A 407 -3.56 11.74 -31.23
C ILE A 407 -2.73 12.32 -30.08
N SER A 408 -2.91 13.60 -29.84
CA SER A 408 -2.16 14.37 -28.83
C SER A 408 -2.49 13.95 -27.39
N ALA A 409 -1.69 14.45 -26.44
CA ALA A 409 -1.96 14.26 -25.01
C ALA A 409 -3.33 14.83 -24.61
N ASP A 410 -3.67 16.00 -25.18
CA ASP A 410 -4.93 16.69 -24.92
C ASP A 410 -6.13 15.92 -25.46
N LEU A 411 -6.03 15.39 -26.68
CA LEU A 411 -7.07 14.53 -27.24
C LEU A 411 -7.29 13.25 -26.38
N LEU A 412 -6.23 12.62 -25.94
CA LEU A 412 -6.30 11.43 -25.10
C LEU A 412 -6.91 11.76 -23.73
N SER A 413 -6.68 12.93 -23.18
CA SER A 413 -7.19 13.33 -21.87
C SER A 413 -8.66 13.77 -21.90
N LYS A 414 -9.21 14.09 -23.06
CA LYS A 414 -10.62 14.46 -23.21
C LYS A 414 -11.54 13.25 -23.07
N PRO A 415 -12.57 13.30 -22.20
CA PRO A 415 -13.57 12.25 -22.11
C PRO A 415 -14.45 12.25 -23.37
N ASN A 416 -14.92 11.07 -23.77
CA ASN A 416 -15.90 10.94 -24.83
C ASN A 416 -17.21 10.39 -24.25
N LYS A 417 -18.14 11.27 -23.95
CA LYS A 417 -19.44 10.93 -23.34
C LYS A 417 -20.26 9.98 -24.21
N LYS A 418 -20.27 10.17 -25.56
CA LYS A 418 -21.02 9.32 -26.50
C LYS A 418 -20.58 7.86 -26.49
N ARG A 419 -19.30 7.60 -26.18
CA ARG A 419 -18.70 6.24 -26.11
C ARG A 419 -18.44 5.79 -24.69
N ASN A 420 -18.98 6.46 -23.69
CA ASN A 420 -18.73 6.21 -22.26
C ASN A 420 -17.23 5.99 -21.96
N ARG A 421 -16.35 6.81 -22.57
CA ARG A 421 -14.91 6.70 -22.43
C ARG A 421 -14.39 7.84 -21.53
N PRO A 422 -13.78 7.52 -20.37
CA PRO A 422 -13.07 8.54 -19.58
C PRO A 422 -11.85 9.04 -20.37
N GLY A 423 -11.38 10.24 -20.08
CA GLY A 423 -10.08 10.71 -20.56
C GLY A 423 -8.95 9.89 -19.94
N LEU A 424 -7.87 9.68 -20.70
CA LEU A 424 -6.63 9.15 -20.14
C LEU A 424 -5.98 10.22 -19.26
N VAL A 425 -5.65 9.89 -18.02
CA VAL A 425 -4.93 10.82 -17.15
C VAL A 425 -3.61 11.24 -17.81
N ASN A 426 -3.35 12.55 -17.87
CA ASN A 426 -2.03 13.06 -18.20
C ASN A 426 -1.16 12.97 -16.94
N PRO A 427 -0.12 12.09 -16.91
CA PRO A 427 0.64 11.87 -15.69
C PRO A 427 1.34 13.13 -15.16
N LEU A 428 1.85 13.99 -16.06
CA LEU A 428 2.54 15.22 -15.66
C LEU A 428 1.57 16.22 -15.03
N SER A 429 0.45 16.50 -15.72
CA SER A 429 -0.54 17.44 -15.21
C SER A 429 -1.18 16.93 -13.91
N TYR A 430 -1.29 15.61 -13.73
CA TYR A 430 -1.80 15.03 -12.50
C TYR A 430 -0.80 15.11 -11.34
N TYR A 431 0.49 14.93 -11.63
CA TYR A 431 1.57 15.05 -10.65
C TYR A 431 1.76 16.49 -10.15
N LEU A 432 1.56 17.49 -11.03
CA LEU A 432 1.75 18.90 -10.70
C LEU A 432 0.56 19.56 -9.98
N LYS A 433 -0.56 18.84 -9.86
CA LYS A 433 -1.73 19.26 -9.03
C LYS A 433 -1.49 18.91 -7.57
#